data_a94003e2f58eff7ff98c1332bb2b492c
#
_entry.id   a94003e2f58eff7ff98c1332bb2b492c
#
_cell.length_a   1.000
_cell.length_b   1.000
_cell.length_c   1.000
_cell.angle_alpha   90.00
_cell.angle_beta   90.00
_cell.angle_gamma   90.00
#
_symmetry.space_group_name_H-M   'P 1'
#
loop_
_entity.id
_entity.type
_entity.pdbx_description
1 polymer ?
#
loop_
_entity_poly.entity_id
_entity_poly.type
_entity_poly.pdbx_seq_one_letter_code
_entity_poly.pdbx_strand_id
1 'polypeptide(L)'
;VGLYAAFIVGLVTSVTGGRPGMISGATGALAVVMVVLVKEHGIEYLFLTVILMGIIQMAVGALKQGRLIRMVPYPVMLGFVNGLAIVIFLAQFESFKVEGANGSKSWLPSSDLAIMLGLIGITMAVIYLIPKLTTKFPSALAGILVVSGIVIFGGINTTSVGDLSSISGGLPSFGIPDVPMNMETLMIILPHAFILAAIGLIESLLTVSLIDGITETKGQNNRECLSQGAANILTGFFGGMGGCAMIGQSMINMKSGARWRLSGALAALLLLAYILFASSLIERIPIAALVGVMFVVVIGTFSWSSLRIIRKVPVADAFVMILVSAVTVATDLAIAVI
;
A
#
# COMPACT_ATOMS: atom_id res chain seq x y z
N VAL A 1 12.59 4.87 4.08
CA VAL A 1 11.79 5.62 3.10
C VAL A 1 10.30 5.29 3.24
N GLY A 2 9.86 4.03 3.05
CA GLY A 2 8.44 3.64 3.10
C GLY A 2 7.77 3.80 4.47
N LEU A 3 8.44 3.45 5.55
CA LEU A 3 7.90 3.55 6.91
C LEU A 3 7.65 5.01 7.32
N TYR A 4 8.57 5.92 6.99
CA TYR A 4 8.37 7.35 7.24
C TYR A 4 7.23 7.92 6.37
N ALA A 5 7.13 7.48 5.13
CA ALA A 5 6.01 7.84 4.28
C ALA A 5 4.68 7.39 4.88
N ALA A 6 4.60 6.14 5.37
CA ALA A 6 3.39 5.63 6.02
C ALA A 6 3.01 6.43 7.28
N PHE A 7 4.00 6.84 8.09
CA PHE A 7 3.77 7.69 9.25
C PHE A 7 3.27 9.09 8.84
N ILE A 8 4.01 9.80 7.97
CA ILE A 8 3.70 11.19 7.61
C ILE A 8 2.37 11.27 6.87
N VAL A 9 2.20 10.45 5.82
CA VAL A 9 0.95 10.43 5.04
C VAL A 9 -0.21 10.02 5.93
N GLY A 10 -0.04 8.97 6.75
CA GLY A 10 -1.07 8.50 7.66
C GLY A 10 -1.51 9.55 8.67
N LEU A 11 -0.57 10.27 9.28
CA LEU A 11 -0.86 11.30 10.27
C LEU A 11 -1.55 12.51 9.62
N VAL A 12 -0.95 13.08 8.57
CA VAL A 12 -1.47 14.29 7.92
C VAL A 12 -2.86 14.04 7.37
N THR A 13 -3.08 12.94 6.64
CA THR A 13 -4.39 12.65 6.04
C THR A 13 -5.45 12.28 7.08
N SER A 14 -5.08 11.64 8.18
CA SER A 14 -6.02 11.36 9.26
C SER A 14 -6.57 12.66 9.88
N VAL A 15 -5.71 13.67 10.05
CA VAL A 15 -6.09 14.95 10.66
C VAL A 15 -6.80 15.84 9.66
N THR A 16 -6.29 16.00 8.45
CA THR A 16 -6.75 17.00 7.46
C THR A 16 -7.68 16.42 6.40
N GLY A 17 -7.66 15.10 6.16
CA GLY A 17 -8.35 14.41 5.07
C GLY A 17 -9.86 14.61 5.01
N GLY A 18 -10.42 14.30 3.87
CA GLY A 18 -11.84 14.44 3.57
C GLY A 18 -12.74 13.35 4.16
N ARG A 19 -12.15 12.23 4.63
CA ARG A 19 -12.90 11.09 5.15
C ARG A 19 -12.32 10.56 6.47
N PRO A 20 -13.04 10.75 7.60
CA PRO A 20 -12.64 10.15 8.89
C PRO A 20 -12.64 8.62 8.84
N GLY A 21 -11.71 8.01 9.56
CA GLY A 21 -11.58 6.55 9.63
C GLY A 21 -10.85 5.92 8.45
N MET A 22 -10.49 6.68 7.44
CA MET A 22 -9.63 6.24 6.34
C MET A 22 -8.17 6.16 6.79
N ILE A 23 -7.47 5.16 6.30
CA ILE A 23 -6.03 4.95 6.56
C ILE A 23 -5.28 5.18 5.26
N SER A 24 -4.28 6.05 5.32
CA SER A 24 -3.37 6.32 4.22
C SER A 24 -1.93 5.98 4.61
N GLY A 25 -1.09 5.72 3.63
CA GLY A 25 0.32 5.44 3.85
C GLY A 25 1.02 5.04 2.56
N ALA A 26 2.24 4.52 2.66
CA ALA A 26 2.98 4.00 1.53
C ALA A 26 2.26 2.78 0.94
N THR A 27 2.03 2.74 -0.37
CA THR A 27 1.32 1.65 -1.05
C THR A 27 2.21 0.96 -2.08
N GLY A 28 1.97 -0.35 -2.26
CA GLY A 28 2.68 -1.14 -3.27
C GLY A 28 2.41 -0.64 -4.70
N ALA A 29 1.24 -0.09 -4.94
CA ALA A 29 0.87 0.48 -6.23
C ALA A 29 1.80 1.62 -6.67
N LEU A 30 2.12 2.52 -5.75
CA LEU A 30 3.05 3.61 -6.01
C LEU A 30 4.50 3.12 -6.06
N ALA A 31 4.84 2.13 -5.22
CA ALA A 31 6.21 1.61 -5.12
C ALA A 31 6.74 1.05 -6.46
N VAL A 32 5.90 0.39 -7.25
CA VAL A 32 6.31 -0.19 -8.54
C VAL A 32 6.86 0.89 -9.49
N VAL A 33 6.13 2.01 -9.62
CA VAL A 33 6.55 3.15 -10.46
C VAL A 33 7.80 3.83 -9.90
N MET A 34 7.87 3.95 -8.57
CA MET A 34 8.99 4.61 -7.89
C MET A 34 10.29 3.82 -8.00
N VAL A 35 10.24 2.48 -7.97
CA VAL A 35 11.43 1.64 -8.10
C VAL A 35 12.12 1.83 -9.44
N VAL A 36 11.37 2.01 -10.53
CA VAL A 36 11.94 2.28 -11.86
C VAL A 36 12.71 3.60 -11.82
N LEU A 37 12.08 4.67 -11.36
CA LEU A 37 12.71 5.99 -11.25
C LEU A 37 14.00 5.97 -10.40
N VAL A 38 13.94 5.29 -9.24
CA VAL A 38 15.10 5.20 -8.33
C VAL A 38 16.26 4.43 -8.96
N LYS A 39 15.98 3.37 -9.71
CA LYS A 39 17.02 2.59 -10.40
C LYS A 39 17.72 3.37 -11.49
N GLU A 40 17.01 4.23 -12.20
CA GLU A 40 17.53 4.99 -13.34
C GLU A 40 18.20 6.31 -12.91
N HIS A 41 17.64 7.01 -11.92
CA HIS A 41 18.02 8.38 -11.59
C HIS A 41 18.42 8.59 -10.12
N GLY A 42 18.17 7.59 -9.26
CA GLY A 42 18.51 7.67 -7.84
C GLY A 42 17.36 8.17 -6.94
N ILE A 43 17.63 8.13 -5.63
CA ILE A 43 16.60 8.36 -4.61
C ILE A 43 16.18 9.84 -4.48
N GLU A 44 17.08 10.76 -4.77
CA GLU A 44 16.81 12.20 -4.67
C GLU A 44 15.78 12.64 -5.72
N TYR A 45 15.81 12.06 -6.92
CA TYR A 45 14.78 12.27 -7.94
C TYR A 45 13.41 11.78 -7.49
N LEU A 46 13.36 10.68 -6.72
CA LEU A 46 12.12 10.21 -6.12
C LEU A 46 11.52 11.26 -5.18
N PHE A 47 12.30 11.82 -4.27
CA PHE A 47 11.79 12.80 -3.31
C PHE A 47 11.24 14.04 -4.00
N LEU A 48 11.95 14.55 -5.01
CA LEU A 48 11.47 15.69 -5.81
C LEU A 48 10.19 15.32 -6.59
N THR A 49 10.11 14.12 -7.14
CA THR A 49 8.92 13.60 -7.83
C THR A 49 7.72 13.51 -6.90
N VAL A 50 7.91 13.08 -5.64
CA VAL A 50 6.85 13.01 -4.63
C VAL A 50 6.34 14.39 -4.25
N ILE A 51 7.22 15.40 -4.15
CA ILE A 51 6.81 16.80 -3.94
C ILE A 51 5.95 17.28 -5.11
N LEU A 52 6.39 17.04 -6.34
CA LEU A 52 5.64 17.43 -7.55
C LEU A 52 4.30 16.68 -7.66
N MET A 53 4.27 15.38 -7.37
CA MET A 53 3.05 14.60 -7.22
C MET A 53 2.07 15.27 -6.26
N GLY A 54 2.54 15.68 -5.08
CA GLY A 54 1.73 16.35 -4.06
C GLY A 54 1.17 17.69 -4.55
N ILE A 55 1.97 18.48 -5.28
CA ILE A 55 1.53 19.75 -5.88
C ILE A 55 0.40 19.49 -6.89
N ILE A 56 0.56 18.51 -7.76
CA ILE A 56 -0.48 18.12 -8.75
C ILE A 56 -1.76 17.70 -8.03
N GLN A 57 -1.67 16.87 -6.99
CA GLN A 57 -2.83 16.43 -6.21
C GLN A 57 -3.54 17.60 -5.51
N MET A 58 -2.78 18.55 -4.97
CA MET A 58 -3.34 19.77 -4.39
C MET A 58 -4.04 20.64 -5.45
N ALA A 59 -3.45 20.76 -6.63
CA ALA A 59 -4.07 21.49 -7.73
C ALA A 59 -5.41 20.88 -8.14
N VAL A 60 -5.50 19.55 -8.26
CA VAL A 60 -6.75 18.82 -8.53
C VAL A 60 -7.80 19.11 -7.44
N GLY A 61 -7.39 19.10 -6.17
CA GLY A 61 -8.27 19.40 -5.04
C GLY A 61 -8.76 20.86 -5.05
N ALA A 62 -7.85 21.81 -5.29
CA ALA A 62 -8.15 23.25 -5.35
C ALA A 62 -9.07 23.60 -6.53
N LEU A 63 -8.86 22.98 -7.67
CA LEU A 63 -9.72 23.11 -8.85
C LEU A 63 -11.06 22.36 -8.73
N LYS A 64 -11.32 21.74 -7.56
CA LYS A 64 -12.55 20.99 -7.25
C LYS A 64 -12.82 19.82 -8.21
N GLN A 65 -11.76 19.22 -8.77
CA GLN A 65 -11.84 18.11 -9.71
C GLN A 65 -11.97 16.73 -9.03
N GLY A 66 -11.93 16.66 -7.70
CA GLY A 66 -12.11 15.41 -6.95
C GLY A 66 -13.44 14.67 -7.21
N ARG A 67 -14.42 15.34 -7.84
CA ARG A 67 -15.66 14.71 -8.30
C ARG A 67 -15.51 13.92 -9.59
N LEU A 68 -14.40 14.05 -10.32
CA LEU A 68 -14.16 13.27 -11.55
C LEU A 68 -14.14 11.76 -11.28
N ILE A 69 -13.83 11.33 -10.06
CA ILE A 69 -13.93 9.92 -9.66
C ILE A 69 -15.34 9.33 -9.89
N ARG A 70 -16.40 10.16 -9.85
CA ARG A 70 -17.76 9.71 -10.09
C ARG A 70 -18.03 9.39 -11.58
N MET A 71 -17.12 9.78 -12.46
CA MET A 71 -17.18 9.46 -13.88
C MET A 71 -16.58 8.08 -14.17
N VAL A 72 -15.81 7.52 -13.23
CA VAL A 72 -15.23 6.19 -13.39
C VAL A 72 -16.35 5.14 -13.26
N PRO A 73 -16.63 4.37 -14.32
CA PRO A 73 -17.66 3.35 -14.28
C PRO A 73 -17.37 2.25 -13.26
N TYR A 74 -18.41 1.72 -12.65
CA TYR A 74 -18.28 0.65 -11.66
C TYR A 74 -17.50 -0.59 -12.15
N PRO A 75 -17.64 -1.06 -13.42
CA PRO A 75 -16.83 -2.14 -13.96
C PRO A 75 -15.33 -1.84 -13.96
N VAL A 76 -14.92 -0.60 -14.25
CA VAL A 76 -13.53 -0.15 -14.21
C VAL A 76 -12.98 -0.25 -12.78
N MET A 77 -13.76 0.21 -11.79
CA MET A 77 -13.39 0.12 -10.38
C MET A 77 -13.19 -1.33 -9.93
N LEU A 78 -14.10 -2.23 -10.30
CA LEU A 78 -13.98 -3.66 -9.99
C LEU A 78 -12.76 -4.29 -10.67
N GLY A 79 -12.54 -3.95 -11.95
CA GLY A 79 -11.38 -4.42 -12.71
C GLY A 79 -10.07 -3.98 -12.07
N PHE A 80 -9.97 -2.72 -11.68
CA PHE A 80 -8.79 -2.16 -11.01
C PHE A 80 -8.51 -2.85 -9.66
N VAL A 81 -9.51 -2.99 -8.79
CA VAL A 81 -9.36 -3.64 -7.48
C VAL A 81 -8.92 -5.10 -7.63
N ASN A 82 -9.49 -5.83 -8.60
CA ASN A 82 -9.09 -7.20 -8.88
C ASN A 82 -7.67 -7.29 -9.45
N GLY A 83 -7.32 -6.40 -10.39
CA GLY A 83 -5.97 -6.30 -10.92
C GLY A 83 -4.95 -6.02 -9.84
N LEU A 84 -5.24 -5.05 -8.95
CA LEU A 84 -4.40 -4.74 -7.79
C LEU A 84 -4.20 -5.95 -6.88
N ALA A 85 -5.26 -6.69 -6.56
CA ALA A 85 -5.15 -7.88 -5.74
C ALA A 85 -4.24 -8.94 -6.39
N ILE A 86 -4.34 -9.12 -7.71
CA ILE A 86 -3.48 -10.06 -8.47
C ILE A 86 -2.02 -9.57 -8.45
N VAL A 87 -1.76 -8.28 -8.66
CA VAL A 87 -0.39 -7.72 -8.60
C VAL A 87 0.22 -7.93 -7.22
N ILE A 88 -0.53 -7.65 -6.14
CA ILE A 88 -0.06 -7.89 -4.76
C ILE A 88 0.24 -9.38 -4.56
N PHE A 89 -0.61 -10.27 -5.06
CA PHE A 89 -0.39 -11.71 -4.99
C PHE A 89 0.90 -12.11 -5.70
N LEU A 90 1.10 -11.66 -6.93
CA LEU A 90 2.30 -11.98 -7.73
C LEU A 90 3.58 -11.43 -7.08
N ALA A 91 3.51 -10.24 -6.47
CA ALA A 91 4.65 -9.65 -5.77
C ALA A 91 5.16 -10.52 -4.61
N GLN A 92 4.28 -11.33 -3.97
CA GLN A 92 4.70 -12.21 -2.89
C GLN A 92 5.67 -13.31 -3.38
N PHE A 93 5.65 -13.68 -4.66
CA PHE A 93 6.56 -14.70 -5.20
C PHE A 93 8.03 -14.28 -5.22
N GLU A 94 8.31 -12.98 -5.15
CA GLU A 94 9.70 -12.52 -4.98
C GLU A 94 10.30 -12.98 -3.65
N SER A 95 9.48 -13.11 -2.60
CA SER A 95 9.92 -13.60 -1.29
C SER A 95 10.30 -15.10 -1.29
N PHE A 96 9.95 -15.84 -2.34
CA PHE A 96 10.35 -17.26 -2.51
C PHE A 96 11.62 -17.43 -3.34
N LYS A 97 12.30 -16.33 -3.67
CA LYS A 97 13.54 -16.32 -4.47
C LYS A 97 14.72 -15.85 -3.64
N VAL A 98 15.88 -16.41 -3.93
CA VAL A 98 17.17 -15.99 -3.36
C VAL A 98 18.04 -15.43 -4.48
N GLU A 99 18.76 -14.37 -4.22
CA GLU A 99 19.78 -13.86 -5.13
C GLU A 99 21.03 -14.74 -5.04
N GLY A 100 21.35 -15.43 -6.12
CA GLY A 100 22.59 -16.18 -6.26
C GLY A 100 23.81 -15.24 -6.44
N ALA A 101 25.02 -15.76 -6.25
CA ALA A 101 26.27 -15.01 -6.33
C ALA A 101 26.49 -14.27 -7.67
N ASN A 102 25.77 -14.64 -8.72
CA ASN A 102 25.86 -14.03 -10.07
C ASN A 102 24.69 -13.07 -10.36
N GLY A 103 23.94 -12.61 -9.33
CA GLY A 103 22.76 -11.75 -9.54
C GLY A 103 21.55 -12.48 -10.15
N SER A 104 21.63 -13.79 -10.38
CA SER A 104 20.50 -14.58 -10.85
C SER A 104 19.57 -14.93 -9.69
N LYS A 105 18.27 -14.64 -9.84
CA LYS A 105 17.25 -15.03 -8.86
C LYS A 105 16.85 -16.49 -9.09
N SER A 106 17.10 -17.35 -8.10
CA SER A 106 16.67 -18.76 -8.08
C SER A 106 15.63 -18.98 -6.99
N TRP A 107 14.78 -20.01 -7.16
CA TRP A 107 13.85 -20.42 -6.11
C TRP A 107 14.61 -20.91 -4.90
N LEU A 108 14.03 -20.69 -3.70
CA LEU A 108 14.51 -21.26 -2.44
C LEU A 108 14.72 -22.79 -2.58
N PRO A 109 15.72 -23.36 -1.89
CA PRO A 109 15.86 -24.81 -1.75
C PRO A 109 14.57 -25.46 -1.28
N SER A 110 14.29 -26.70 -1.69
CA SER A 110 13.03 -27.38 -1.39
C SER A 110 12.72 -27.47 0.10
N SER A 111 13.73 -27.62 0.95
CA SER A 111 13.59 -27.61 2.42
C SER A 111 13.09 -26.28 2.95
N ASP A 112 13.72 -25.18 2.51
CA ASP A 112 13.42 -23.82 2.99
C ASP A 112 12.08 -23.34 2.44
N LEU A 113 11.77 -23.74 1.19
CA LEU A 113 10.48 -23.50 0.59
C LEU A 113 9.35 -24.22 1.36
N ALA A 114 9.56 -25.46 1.78
CA ALA A 114 8.58 -26.21 2.57
C ALA A 114 8.36 -25.56 3.95
N ILE A 115 9.43 -25.13 4.63
CA ILE A 115 9.35 -24.40 5.89
C ILE A 115 8.57 -23.10 5.69
N MET A 116 8.92 -22.31 4.67
CA MET A 116 8.26 -21.04 4.37
C MET A 116 6.76 -21.23 4.10
N LEU A 117 6.38 -22.21 3.27
CA LEU A 117 4.97 -22.51 2.99
C LEU A 117 4.23 -23.01 4.24
N GLY A 118 4.88 -23.82 5.09
CA GLY A 118 4.33 -24.25 6.36
C GLY A 118 4.03 -23.06 7.30
N LEU A 119 4.99 -22.14 7.45
CA LEU A 119 4.82 -20.93 8.28
C LEU A 119 3.75 -19.99 7.72
N ILE A 120 3.67 -19.83 6.38
CA ILE A 120 2.58 -19.09 5.71
C ILE A 120 1.24 -19.74 6.03
N GLY A 121 1.12 -21.07 5.89
CA GLY A 121 -0.09 -21.81 6.20
C GLY A 121 -0.54 -21.64 7.66
N ILE A 122 0.41 -21.69 8.60
CA ILE A 122 0.14 -21.44 10.02
C ILE A 122 -0.35 -20.00 10.23
N THR A 123 0.31 -19.01 9.62
CA THR A 123 -0.12 -17.60 9.71
C THR A 123 -1.55 -17.43 9.25
N MET A 124 -1.88 -17.95 8.05
CA MET A 124 -3.23 -17.88 7.51
C MET A 124 -4.24 -18.61 8.40
N ALA A 125 -3.91 -19.80 8.90
CA ALA A 125 -4.76 -20.56 9.80
C ALA A 125 -5.07 -19.77 11.08
N VAL A 126 -4.06 -19.17 11.71
CA VAL A 126 -4.23 -18.34 12.91
C VAL A 126 -5.13 -17.14 12.61
N ILE A 127 -4.92 -16.45 11.48
CA ILE A 127 -5.73 -15.29 11.09
C ILE A 127 -7.22 -15.66 10.91
N TYR A 128 -7.52 -16.85 10.39
CA TYR A 128 -8.91 -17.32 10.22
C TYR A 128 -9.53 -17.92 11.49
N LEU A 129 -8.71 -18.47 12.40
CA LEU A 129 -9.19 -19.10 13.62
C LEU A 129 -9.40 -18.11 14.77
N ILE A 130 -8.52 -17.12 14.93
CA ILE A 130 -8.59 -16.13 16.03
C ILE A 130 -9.94 -15.42 16.08
N PRO A 131 -10.56 -14.93 14.99
CA PRO A 131 -11.87 -14.27 15.07
C PRO A 131 -13.00 -15.18 15.54
N LYS A 132 -12.83 -16.51 15.45
CA LYS A 132 -13.80 -17.48 15.97
C LYS A 132 -13.68 -17.65 17.49
N LEU A 133 -12.50 -17.38 18.06
CA LEU A 133 -12.21 -17.48 19.49
C LEU A 133 -12.40 -16.14 20.19
N THR A 134 -11.94 -15.05 19.59
CA THR A 134 -12.05 -13.70 20.15
C THR A 134 -12.03 -12.63 19.05
N THR A 135 -12.92 -11.66 19.19
CA THR A 135 -12.96 -10.48 18.30
C THR A 135 -12.19 -9.29 18.86
N LYS A 136 -11.67 -9.41 20.11
CA LYS A 136 -10.96 -8.32 20.80
C LYS A 136 -9.52 -8.16 20.34
N PHE A 137 -8.91 -9.21 19.76
CA PHE A 137 -7.51 -9.20 19.35
C PHE A 137 -7.39 -9.18 17.81
N PRO A 138 -6.55 -8.29 17.23
CA PRO A 138 -6.35 -8.23 15.78
C PRO A 138 -5.76 -9.54 15.25
N SER A 139 -6.48 -10.23 14.37
CA SER A 139 -6.09 -11.55 13.88
C SER A 139 -4.77 -11.56 13.12
N ALA A 140 -4.50 -10.51 12.32
CA ALA A 140 -3.23 -10.39 11.59
C ALA A 140 -2.05 -10.26 12.55
N LEU A 141 -2.18 -9.47 13.62
CA LEU A 141 -1.15 -9.34 14.65
C LEU A 141 -0.92 -10.68 15.37
N ALA A 142 -2.00 -11.40 15.68
CA ALA A 142 -1.91 -12.74 16.27
C ALA A 142 -1.12 -13.71 15.38
N GLY A 143 -1.39 -13.71 14.06
CA GLY A 143 -0.66 -14.52 13.09
C GLY A 143 0.83 -14.22 13.10
N ILE A 144 1.20 -12.94 13.06
CA ILE A 144 2.60 -12.51 13.11
C ILE A 144 3.26 -12.96 14.43
N LEU A 145 2.64 -12.70 15.58
CA LEU A 145 3.22 -13.04 16.89
C LEU A 145 3.40 -14.54 17.08
N VAL A 146 2.41 -15.35 16.70
CA VAL A 146 2.48 -16.81 16.82
C VAL A 146 3.61 -17.36 15.95
N VAL A 147 3.69 -16.96 14.68
CA VAL A 147 4.72 -17.47 13.78
C VAL A 147 6.10 -16.95 14.15
N SER A 148 6.23 -15.68 14.57
CA SER A 148 7.49 -15.16 15.12
C SER A 148 7.93 -15.93 16.37
N GLY A 149 6.99 -16.25 17.26
CA GLY A 149 7.26 -17.09 18.42
C GLY A 149 7.75 -18.49 18.01
N ILE A 150 7.07 -19.16 17.09
CA ILE A 150 7.48 -20.49 16.60
C ILE A 150 8.89 -20.45 16.02
N VAL A 151 9.22 -19.43 15.21
CA VAL A 151 10.54 -19.29 14.59
C VAL A 151 11.62 -19.03 15.64
N ILE A 152 11.39 -18.07 16.57
CA ILE A 152 12.38 -17.66 17.56
C ILE A 152 12.64 -18.79 18.59
N PHE A 153 11.57 -19.37 19.15
CA PHE A 153 11.70 -20.43 20.17
C PHE A 153 12.01 -21.79 19.57
N GLY A 154 11.60 -22.06 18.33
CA GLY A 154 11.92 -23.29 17.61
C GLY A 154 13.29 -23.30 16.97
N GLY A 155 14.02 -22.19 16.97
CA GLY A 155 15.34 -22.06 16.33
C GLY A 155 15.29 -22.31 14.81
N ILE A 156 14.16 -21.99 14.16
CA ILE A 156 13.96 -22.24 12.74
C ILE A 156 14.71 -21.17 11.93
N ASN A 157 15.63 -21.62 11.09
CA ASN A 157 16.37 -20.70 10.21
C ASN A 157 15.49 -20.29 9.03
N THR A 158 15.07 -19.03 8.99
CA THR A 158 14.25 -18.47 7.90
C THR A 158 14.53 -16.98 7.77
N THR A 159 14.35 -16.44 6.57
CA THR A 159 14.57 -15.02 6.27
C THR A 159 13.67 -14.15 7.13
N SER A 160 14.24 -13.17 7.80
CA SER A 160 13.57 -12.16 8.61
C SER A 160 13.54 -10.80 7.92
N VAL A 161 12.77 -9.86 8.45
CA VAL A 161 12.73 -8.48 7.95
C VAL A 161 14.11 -7.83 8.04
N GLY A 162 14.87 -8.08 9.10
CA GLY A 162 16.20 -7.54 9.29
C GLY A 162 17.22 -8.00 8.25
N ASP A 163 17.04 -9.19 7.66
CA ASP A 163 17.91 -9.71 6.61
C ASP A 163 17.70 -8.96 5.26
N LEU A 164 16.52 -8.38 5.06
CA LEU A 164 16.21 -7.61 3.85
C LEU A 164 16.64 -6.14 3.97
N SER A 165 16.46 -5.54 5.13
CA SER A 165 16.85 -4.15 5.37
C SER A 165 16.89 -3.84 6.87
N SER A 166 17.89 -3.08 7.30
CA SER A 166 17.91 -2.54 8.66
C SER A 166 16.85 -1.45 8.82
N ILE A 167 16.04 -1.56 9.87
CA ILE A 167 15.02 -0.57 10.23
C ILE A 167 15.60 0.43 11.25
N SER A 168 16.87 0.32 11.61
CA SER A 168 17.52 1.23 12.54
C SER A 168 17.50 2.66 11.97
N GLY A 169 16.51 3.43 12.36
CA GLY A 169 16.30 4.81 11.91
C GLY A 169 15.93 5.71 13.08
N GLY A 170 16.48 6.93 13.07
CA GLY A 170 16.03 8.01 13.94
C GLY A 170 14.70 8.60 13.49
N LEU A 171 14.43 9.83 13.90
CA LEU A 171 13.31 10.61 13.34
C LEU A 171 13.58 10.95 11.87
N PRO A 172 12.54 11.06 11.02
CA PRO A 172 12.73 11.51 9.65
C PRO A 172 13.34 12.94 9.66
N SER A 173 14.44 13.11 8.98
CA SER A 173 15.13 14.41 8.87
C SER A 173 14.54 15.22 7.72
N PHE A 174 14.33 16.50 7.96
CA PHE A 174 13.97 17.42 6.88
C PHE A 174 15.17 17.65 5.96
N GLY A 175 14.95 17.55 4.67
CA GLY A 175 15.96 17.80 3.63
C GLY A 175 15.30 18.35 2.37
N ILE A 176 16.04 19.18 1.66
CA ILE A 176 15.67 19.58 0.30
C ILE A 176 16.38 18.58 -0.64
N PRO A 177 15.65 17.93 -1.57
CA PRO A 177 16.26 17.00 -2.51
C PRO A 177 17.42 17.63 -3.27
N ASP A 178 18.59 17.01 -3.25
CA ASP A 178 19.80 17.51 -3.91
C ASP A 178 19.81 17.08 -5.39
N VAL A 179 18.98 17.75 -6.18
CA VAL A 179 18.83 17.51 -7.62
C VAL A 179 18.96 18.85 -8.37
N PRO A 180 19.68 18.88 -9.51
CA PRO A 180 19.78 20.10 -10.31
C PRO A 180 18.40 20.59 -10.75
N MET A 181 18.05 21.82 -10.42
CA MET A 181 16.77 22.43 -10.81
C MET A 181 16.86 22.97 -12.24
N ASN A 182 16.87 22.06 -13.22
CA ASN A 182 16.93 22.38 -14.64
C ASN A 182 15.75 21.77 -15.41
N MET A 183 15.63 22.15 -16.68
CA MET A 183 14.53 21.65 -17.54
C MET A 183 14.64 20.13 -17.78
N GLU A 184 15.85 19.59 -17.80
CA GLU A 184 16.09 18.17 -17.96
C GLU A 184 15.52 17.37 -16.79
N THR A 185 15.82 17.77 -15.57
CA THR A 185 15.25 17.18 -14.36
C THR A 185 13.70 17.24 -14.38
N LEU A 186 13.14 18.40 -14.76
CA LEU A 186 11.69 18.54 -14.86
C LEU A 186 11.09 17.57 -15.88
N MET A 187 11.73 17.38 -17.04
CA MET A 187 11.28 16.43 -18.06
C MET A 187 11.33 14.97 -17.59
N ILE A 188 12.29 14.63 -16.72
CA ILE A 188 12.40 13.30 -16.11
C ILE A 188 11.30 13.09 -15.08
N ILE A 189 11.11 14.01 -14.13
CA ILE A 189 10.22 13.80 -13.00
C ILE A 189 8.75 14.03 -13.33
N LEU A 190 8.43 14.90 -14.30
CA LEU A 190 7.05 15.31 -14.60
C LEU A 190 6.15 14.14 -15.02
N PRO A 191 6.53 13.27 -15.96
CA PRO A 191 5.72 12.10 -16.32
C PRO A 191 5.45 11.19 -15.11
N HIS A 192 6.50 10.88 -14.34
CA HIS A 192 6.38 10.04 -13.14
C HIS A 192 5.48 10.68 -12.08
N ALA A 193 5.61 12.00 -11.87
CA ALA A 193 4.77 12.74 -10.92
C ALA A 193 3.29 12.73 -11.32
N PHE A 194 2.98 12.89 -12.61
CA PHE A 194 1.61 12.78 -13.10
C PHE A 194 1.04 11.38 -12.90
N ILE A 195 1.80 10.34 -13.24
CA ILE A 195 1.41 8.95 -13.07
C ILE A 195 1.13 8.65 -11.59
N LEU A 196 2.07 9.01 -10.71
CA LEU A 196 1.93 8.80 -9.27
C LEU A 196 0.77 9.61 -8.68
N ALA A 197 0.55 10.85 -9.14
CA ALA A 197 -0.57 11.67 -8.71
C ALA A 197 -1.90 11.05 -9.13
N ALA A 198 -2.00 10.56 -10.36
CA ALA A 198 -3.21 9.91 -10.87
C ALA A 198 -3.52 8.63 -10.07
N ILE A 199 -2.55 7.71 -9.92
CA ILE A 199 -2.71 6.48 -9.12
C ILE A 199 -3.14 6.83 -7.71
N GLY A 200 -2.41 7.71 -7.04
CA GLY A 200 -2.67 8.07 -5.65
C GLY A 200 -4.05 8.72 -5.46
N LEU A 201 -4.49 9.59 -6.36
CA LEU A 201 -5.83 10.20 -6.32
C LEU A 201 -6.93 9.18 -6.58
N ILE A 202 -6.76 8.31 -7.58
CA ILE A 202 -7.75 7.29 -7.90
C ILE A 202 -7.91 6.34 -6.72
N GLU A 203 -6.82 5.79 -6.18
CA GLU A 203 -6.87 4.89 -5.04
C GLU A 203 -7.50 5.55 -3.81
N SER A 204 -7.13 6.81 -3.53
CA SER A 204 -7.69 7.57 -2.41
C SER A 204 -9.18 7.87 -2.58
N LEU A 205 -9.61 8.33 -3.76
CA LEU A 205 -11.00 8.67 -4.01
C LEU A 205 -11.90 7.43 -4.12
N LEU A 206 -11.36 6.30 -4.63
CA LEU A 206 -12.03 5.00 -4.57
C LEU A 206 -12.23 4.56 -3.13
N THR A 207 -11.21 4.70 -2.29
CA THR A 207 -11.30 4.39 -0.85
C THR A 207 -12.36 5.23 -0.17
N VAL A 208 -12.41 6.55 -0.46
CA VAL A 208 -13.49 7.43 0.03
C VAL A 208 -14.86 6.89 -0.39
N SER A 209 -15.03 6.56 -1.67
CA SER A 209 -16.31 6.07 -2.21
C SER A 209 -16.74 4.74 -1.59
N LEU A 210 -15.81 3.83 -1.34
CA LEU A 210 -16.09 2.56 -0.67
C LEU A 210 -16.52 2.76 0.78
N ILE A 211 -15.86 3.65 1.52
CA ILE A 211 -16.22 3.96 2.91
C ILE A 211 -17.56 4.69 2.95
N ASP A 212 -17.82 5.59 2.02
CA ASP A 212 -19.10 6.28 1.88
C ASP A 212 -20.26 5.28 1.74
N GLY A 213 -20.07 4.23 0.93
CA GLY A 213 -21.04 3.17 0.76
C GLY A 213 -21.30 2.33 2.02
N ILE A 214 -20.26 2.09 2.84
CA ILE A 214 -20.39 1.30 4.09
C ILE A 214 -21.04 2.10 5.22
N THR A 215 -20.73 3.39 5.28
CA THR A 215 -21.15 4.26 6.38
C THR A 215 -22.41 5.06 6.06
N GLU A 216 -22.90 4.96 4.82
CA GLU A 216 -24.05 5.72 4.30
C GLU A 216 -23.92 7.24 4.50
N THR A 217 -22.67 7.73 4.56
CA THR A 217 -22.33 9.15 4.72
C THR A 217 -21.39 9.59 3.62
N LYS A 218 -21.35 10.88 3.30
CA LYS A 218 -20.53 11.42 2.21
C LYS A 218 -19.23 12.01 2.71
N GLY A 219 -18.12 11.56 2.15
CA GLY A 219 -16.81 12.17 2.29
C GLY A 219 -16.64 13.43 1.43
N GLN A 220 -15.57 14.16 1.68
CA GLN A 220 -15.21 15.40 0.98
C GLN A 220 -14.05 15.13 0.01
N ASN A 221 -14.35 14.73 -1.23
CA ASN A 221 -13.35 14.32 -2.22
C ASN A 221 -12.26 15.39 -2.46
N ASN A 222 -12.66 16.66 -2.63
CA ASN A 222 -11.68 17.73 -2.90
C ASN A 222 -10.75 17.97 -1.69
N ARG A 223 -11.30 17.89 -0.47
CA ARG A 223 -10.52 17.97 0.76
C ARG A 223 -9.56 16.79 0.89
N GLU A 224 -9.97 15.61 0.44
CA GLU A 224 -9.09 14.45 0.38
C GLU A 224 -7.92 14.67 -0.57
N CYS A 225 -8.17 15.16 -1.80
CA CYS A 225 -7.11 15.50 -2.75
C CYS A 225 -6.12 16.52 -2.18
N LEU A 226 -6.61 17.58 -1.53
CA LEU A 226 -5.76 18.60 -0.87
C LEU A 226 -4.92 17.97 0.24
N SER A 227 -5.52 17.11 1.04
CA SER A 227 -4.84 16.47 2.17
C SER A 227 -3.77 15.48 1.71
N GLN A 228 -4.08 14.65 0.72
CA GLN A 228 -3.12 13.71 0.13
C GLN A 228 -1.95 14.48 -0.51
N GLY A 229 -2.24 15.57 -1.23
CA GLY A 229 -1.21 16.42 -1.83
C GLY A 229 -0.30 17.04 -0.78
N ALA A 230 -0.86 17.64 0.28
CA ALA A 230 -0.08 18.23 1.37
C ALA A 230 0.77 17.17 2.08
N ALA A 231 0.21 15.99 2.32
CA ALA A 231 0.93 14.87 2.94
C ALA A 231 2.11 14.41 2.07
N ASN A 232 1.93 14.31 0.76
CA ASN A 232 2.98 13.90 -0.17
C ASN A 232 4.09 14.96 -0.29
N ILE A 233 3.74 16.26 -0.32
CA ILE A 233 4.75 17.33 -0.29
C ILE A 233 5.61 17.20 0.97
N LEU A 234 4.99 17.10 2.15
CA LEU A 234 5.72 16.92 3.39
C LEU A 234 6.59 15.67 3.35
N THR A 235 6.03 14.55 2.87
CA THR A 235 6.75 13.28 2.79
C THR A 235 8.00 13.37 1.90
N GLY A 236 7.93 14.08 0.78
CA GLY A 236 9.07 14.31 -0.09
C GLY A 236 10.21 15.08 0.59
N PHE A 237 9.88 16.12 1.37
CA PHE A 237 10.89 16.86 2.16
C PHE A 237 11.48 16.06 3.33
N PHE A 238 10.80 15.03 3.80
CA PHE A 238 11.29 14.15 4.86
C PHE A 238 11.85 12.82 4.35
N GLY A 239 12.23 12.75 3.07
CA GLY A 239 12.87 11.57 2.50
C GLY A 239 11.97 10.34 2.40
N GLY A 240 10.67 10.53 2.27
CA GLY A 240 9.69 9.45 2.12
C GLY A 240 9.27 9.23 0.67
N MET A 241 8.78 8.03 0.39
CA MET A 241 8.35 7.62 -0.96
C MET A 241 6.95 8.11 -1.34
N GLY A 242 6.31 8.95 -0.55
CA GLY A 242 4.91 9.30 -0.78
C GLY A 242 3.93 8.17 -0.51
N GLY A 243 2.64 8.48 -0.60
CA GLY A 243 1.59 7.52 -0.32
C GLY A 243 0.22 7.95 -0.80
N CYS A 244 -0.76 7.10 -0.54
CA CYS A 244 -2.17 7.33 -0.82
C CYS A 244 -3.05 6.56 0.18
N ALA A 245 -4.36 6.64 0.05
CA ALA A 245 -5.26 5.87 0.89
C ALA A 245 -5.20 4.38 0.57
N MET A 246 -5.19 3.56 1.60
CA MET A 246 -5.11 2.11 1.50
C MET A 246 -6.49 1.49 1.71
N ILE A 247 -7.06 0.88 0.67
CA ILE A 247 -8.39 0.26 0.69
C ILE A 247 -8.47 -0.79 1.80
N GLY A 248 -7.54 -1.76 1.81
CA GLY A 248 -7.55 -2.89 2.75
C GLY A 248 -7.53 -2.45 4.21
N GLN A 249 -6.57 -1.59 4.58
CA GLN A 249 -6.40 -1.08 5.94
C GLN A 249 -7.58 -0.20 6.36
N SER A 250 -8.09 0.64 5.47
CA SER A 250 -9.28 1.45 5.72
C SER A 250 -10.51 0.58 5.99
N MET A 251 -10.70 -0.48 5.21
CA MET A 251 -11.80 -1.43 5.40
C MET A 251 -11.70 -2.17 6.73
N ILE A 252 -10.50 -2.62 7.12
CA ILE A 252 -10.25 -3.25 8.42
C ILE A 252 -10.58 -2.26 9.54
N ASN A 253 -10.08 -1.02 9.46
CA ASN A 253 -10.34 0.02 10.46
C ASN A 253 -11.84 0.28 10.62
N MET A 254 -12.58 0.41 9.52
CA MET A 254 -14.03 0.62 9.54
C MET A 254 -14.78 -0.57 10.11
N LYS A 255 -14.41 -1.80 9.75
CA LYS A 255 -15.00 -3.04 10.30
C LYS A 255 -14.72 -3.20 11.79
N SER A 256 -13.59 -2.69 12.28
CA SER A 256 -13.23 -2.64 13.70
C SER A 256 -13.97 -1.54 14.49
N GLY A 257 -14.86 -0.81 13.85
CA GLY A 257 -15.70 0.20 14.51
C GLY A 257 -15.16 1.62 14.47
N ALA A 258 -14.04 1.87 13.76
CA ALA A 258 -13.50 3.22 13.64
C ALA A 258 -14.49 4.13 12.88
N ARG A 259 -14.72 5.33 13.41
CA ARG A 259 -15.59 6.34 12.78
C ARG A 259 -14.96 7.74 12.80
N TRP A 260 -13.90 7.91 13.56
CA TRP A 260 -13.27 9.20 13.83
C TRP A 260 -11.85 9.26 13.27
N ARG A 261 -11.30 10.47 13.18
CA ARG A 261 -9.93 10.74 12.74
C ARG A 261 -8.86 10.16 13.67
N LEU A 262 -9.23 9.99 14.96
CA LEU A 262 -8.31 9.54 16.00
C LEU A 262 -7.71 8.15 15.71
N SER A 263 -8.47 7.23 15.12
CA SER A 263 -7.97 5.88 14.83
C SER A 263 -6.79 5.89 13.86
N GLY A 264 -6.88 6.69 12.78
CA GLY A 264 -5.80 6.82 11.81
C GLY A 264 -4.61 7.60 12.36
N ALA A 265 -4.86 8.69 13.09
CA ALA A 265 -3.80 9.44 13.74
C ALA A 265 -3.02 8.59 14.75
N LEU A 266 -3.75 7.81 15.59
CA LEU A 266 -3.13 6.91 16.56
C LEU A 266 -2.36 5.78 15.87
N ALA A 267 -2.88 5.23 14.76
CA ALA A 267 -2.18 4.21 13.98
C ALA A 267 -0.85 4.75 13.43
N ALA A 268 -0.84 5.97 12.91
CA ALA A 268 0.39 6.63 12.43
C ALA A 268 1.39 6.89 13.55
N LEU A 269 0.94 7.38 14.71
CA LEU A 269 1.80 7.63 15.87
C LEU A 269 2.36 6.33 16.45
N LEU A 270 1.55 5.26 16.51
CA LEU A 270 2.04 3.94 16.94
C LEU A 270 3.06 3.37 15.96
N LEU A 271 2.87 3.59 14.64
CA LEU A 271 3.87 3.20 13.66
C LEU A 271 5.20 3.91 13.89
N LEU A 272 5.18 5.22 14.17
CA LEU A 272 6.39 5.95 14.54
C LEU A 272 7.03 5.40 15.83
N ALA A 273 6.21 5.13 16.84
CA ALA A 273 6.69 4.53 18.09
C ALA A 273 7.34 3.16 17.85
N TYR A 274 6.78 2.33 16.98
CA TYR A 274 7.40 1.06 16.60
C TYR A 274 8.74 1.24 15.88
N ILE A 275 8.86 2.23 14.99
CA ILE A 275 10.11 2.53 14.30
C ILE A 275 11.20 2.96 15.31
N LEU A 276 10.84 3.78 16.30
CA LEU A 276 11.79 4.34 17.24
C LEU A 276 12.19 3.36 18.36
N PHE A 277 11.23 2.57 18.86
CA PHE A 277 11.45 1.78 20.09
C PHE A 277 11.40 0.26 19.87
N ALA A 278 10.85 -0.21 18.76
CA ALA A 278 10.63 -1.63 18.51
C ALA A 278 11.24 -2.10 17.18
N SER A 279 12.17 -1.35 16.58
CA SER A 279 12.82 -1.72 15.32
C SER A 279 13.48 -3.11 15.40
N SER A 280 14.19 -3.41 16.48
CA SER A 280 14.82 -4.71 16.71
C SER A 280 13.83 -5.88 16.82
N LEU A 281 12.61 -5.62 17.29
CA LEU A 281 11.55 -6.63 17.32
C LEU A 281 10.95 -6.84 15.92
N ILE A 282 10.78 -5.77 15.15
CA ILE A 282 10.25 -5.82 13.77
C ILE A 282 11.26 -6.57 12.88
N GLU A 283 12.55 -6.31 13.04
CA GLU A 283 13.62 -6.99 12.27
C GLU A 283 13.60 -8.52 12.46
N ARG A 284 13.14 -9.01 13.61
CA ARG A 284 13.02 -10.45 13.89
C ARG A 284 11.76 -11.10 13.32
N ILE A 285 10.86 -10.35 12.73
CA ILE A 285 9.64 -10.91 12.14
C ILE A 285 10.01 -11.73 10.90
N PRO A 286 9.61 -13.02 10.83
CA PRO A 286 9.84 -13.84 9.63
C PRO A 286 9.07 -13.31 8.43
N ILE A 287 9.71 -13.27 7.28
CA ILE A 287 9.07 -12.86 6.01
C ILE A 287 7.85 -13.75 5.71
N ALA A 288 7.93 -15.03 6.04
CA ALA A 288 6.82 -15.97 5.89
C ALA A 288 5.53 -15.51 6.61
N ALA A 289 5.65 -14.91 7.82
CA ALA A 289 4.50 -14.38 8.54
C ALA A 289 3.86 -13.19 7.77
N LEU A 290 4.68 -12.29 7.22
CA LEU A 290 4.19 -11.15 6.44
C LEU A 290 3.54 -11.60 5.13
N VAL A 291 4.15 -12.54 4.42
CA VAL A 291 3.58 -13.13 3.19
C VAL A 291 2.23 -13.80 3.49
N GLY A 292 2.11 -14.52 4.60
CA GLY A 292 0.85 -15.12 5.05
C GLY A 292 -0.24 -14.08 5.31
N VAL A 293 0.10 -12.97 5.96
CA VAL A 293 -0.82 -11.83 6.13
C VAL A 293 -1.21 -11.24 4.78
N MET A 294 -0.24 -11.04 3.88
CA MET A 294 -0.51 -10.47 2.55
C MET A 294 -1.42 -11.36 1.70
N PHE A 295 -1.30 -12.69 1.78
CA PHE A 295 -2.23 -13.59 1.10
C PHE A 295 -3.66 -13.44 1.64
N VAL A 296 -3.85 -13.28 2.94
CA VAL A 296 -5.17 -13.01 3.51
C VAL A 296 -5.70 -11.64 3.05
N VAL A 297 -4.84 -10.62 2.97
CA VAL A 297 -5.20 -9.29 2.45
C VAL A 297 -5.62 -9.39 0.98
N VAL A 298 -4.88 -10.13 0.14
CA VAL A 298 -5.23 -10.37 -1.27
C VAL A 298 -6.61 -11.00 -1.39
N ILE A 299 -6.88 -12.07 -0.63
CA ILE A 299 -8.19 -12.74 -0.60
C ILE A 299 -9.30 -11.78 -0.18
N GLY A 300 -9.03 -10.90 0.79
CA GLY A 300 -9.98 -9.90 1.28
C GLY A 300 -10.18 -8.70 0.37
N THR A 301 -9.18 -8.36 -0.46
CA THR A 301 -9.20 -7.24 -1.41
C THR A 301 -9.87 -7.65 -2.72
N PHE A 302 -9.62 -8.87 -3.18
CA PHE A 302 -10.21 -9.37 -4.41
C PHE A 302 -11.75 -9.35 -4.33
N SER A 303 -12.38 -8.71 -5.31
CA SER A 303 -13.84 -8.63 -5.37
C SER A 303 -14.45 -9.92 -5.92
N TRP A 304 -14.66 -10.92 -5.07
CA TRP A 304 -15.27 -12.20 -5.45
C TRP A 304 -16.65 -12.06 -6.07
N SER A 305 -17.36 -10.99 -5.72
CA SER A 305 -18.65 -10.66 -6.33
C SER A 305 -18.53 -10.39 -7.83
N SER A 306 -17.40 -9.85 -8.30
CA SER A 306 -17.16 -9.57 -9.71
C SER A 306 -17.26 -10.83 -10.58
N LEU A 307 -16.78 -11.98 -10.08
CA LEU A 307 -16.88 -13.27 -10.78
C LEU A 307 -18.33 -13.74 -10.93
N ARG A 308 -19.22 -13.39 -10.00
CA ARG A 308 -20.65 -13.71 -10.07
C ARG A 308 -21.40 -12.74 -10.96
N ILE A 309 -20.99 -11.48 -10.94
CA ILE A 309 -21.62 -10.39 -11.68
C ILE A 309 -21.27 -10.46 -13.16
N ILE A 310 -20.07 -10.93 -13.52
CA ILE A 310 -19.56 -10.97 -14.91
C ILE A 310 -20.52 -11.68 -15.89
N ARG A 311 -21.31 -12.65 -15.38
CA ARG A 311 -22.33 -13.37 -16.17
C ARG A 311 -23.69 -12.66 -16.21
N LYS A 312 -23.87 -11.58 -15.45
CA LYS A 312 -25.15 -10.88 -15.29
C LYS A 312 -25.14 -9.46 -15.81
N VAL A 313 -23.96 -8.92 -16.11
CA VAL A 313 -23.79 -7.57 -16.68
C VAL A 313 -23.70 -7.63 -18.21
N PRO A 314 -23.94 -6.53 -18.91
CA PRO A 314 -23.71 -6.42 -20.36
C PRO A 314 -22.29 -6.88 -20.72
N VAL A 315 -22.15 -7.51 -21.89
CA VAL A 315 -20.85 -8.05 -22.36
C VAL A 315 -19.78 -6.95 -22.41
N ALA A 316 -20.15 -5.71 -22.73
CA ALA A 316 -19.26 -4.57 -22.76
C ALA A 316 -18.67 -4.28 -21.36
N ASP A 317 -19.48 -4.31 -20.30
CA ASP A 317 -19.04 -4.06 -18.93
C ASP A 317 -18.15 -5.20 -18.42
N ALA A 318 -18.50 -6.45 -18.74
CA ALA A 318 -17.69 -7.61 -18.44
C ALA A 318 -16.32 -7.54 -19.13
N PHE A 319 -16.30 -7.14 -20.41
CA PHE A 319 -15.06 -6.96 -21.17
C PHE A 319 -14.19 -5.86 -20.56
N VAL A 320 -14.75 -4.71 -20.23
CA VAL A 320 -14.03 -3.60 -19.57
C VAL A 320 -13.43 -4.06 -18.24
N MET A 321 -14.18 -4.79 -17.41
CA MET A 321 -13.70 -5.27 -16.12
C MET A 321 -12.51 -6.23 -16.29
N ILE A 322 -12.57 -7.17 -17.24
CA ILE A 322 -11.47 -8.09 -17.52
C ILE A 322 -10.28 -7.33 -18.12
N LEU A 323 -10.53 -6.43 -19.07
CA LEU A 323 -9.48 -5.65 -19.73
C LEU A 323 -8.72 -4.81 -18.71
N VAL A 324 -9.40 -4.07 -17.86
CA VAL A 324 -8.78 -3.25 -16.82
C VAL A 324 -7.98 -4.12 -15.85
N SER A 325 -8.50 -5.28 -15.42
CA SER A 325 -7.74 -6.21 -14.57
C SER A 325 -6.48 -6.72 -15.29
N ALA A 326 -6.59 -7.11 -16.56
CA ALA A 326 -5.47 -7.64 -17.34
C ALA A 326 -4.41 -6.54 -17.58
N VAL A 327 -4.82 -5.34 -17.93
CA VAL A 327 -3.93 -4.19 -18.13
C VAL A 327 -3.25 -3.83 -16.81
N THR A 328 -3.98 -3.80 -15.67
CA THR A 328 -3.38 -3.56 -14.34
C THR A 328 -2.30 -4.58 -13.99
N VAL A 329 -2.46 -5.83 -14.41
CA VAL A 329 -1.48 -6.90 -14.16
C VAL A 329 -0.32 -6.88 -15.16
N ALA A 330 -0.60 -6.58 -16.43
CA ALA A 330 0.38 -6.64 -17.53
C ALA A 330 1.22 -5.36 -17.66
N THR A 331 0.69 -4.23 -17.22
CA THR A 331 1.35 -2.93 -17.26
C THR A 331 1.45 -2.37 -15.85
N ASP A 332 2.30 -1.38 -15.65
CA ASP A 332 2.25 -0.59 -14.43
C ASP A 332 0.84 -0.01 -14.24
N LEU A 333 0.39 -0.01 -13.00
CA LEU A 333 -0.96 0.44 -12.57
C LEU A 333 -1.45 1.74 -13.24
N ALA A 334 -0.51 2.57 -13.69
CA ALA A 334 -0.77 3.86 -14.30
C ALA A 334 -1.48 3.77 -15.65
N ILE A 335 -1.12 2.79 -16.47
CA ILE A 335 -1.66 2.66 -17.85
C ILE A 335 -3.06 2.03 -17.83
N ALA A 336 -3.37 1.23 -16.79
CA ALA A 336 -4.65 0.56 -16.68
C ALA A 336 -5.84 1.51 -16.45
N VAL A 337 -5.60 2.75 -16.08
CA VAL A 337 -6.62 3.72 -15.66
C VAL A 337 -6.82 4.82 -16.70
N ILE A 338 -5.90 4.98 -17.65
CA ILE A 338 -6.03 5.88 -18.81
C ILE A 338 -6.80 5.17 -19.93
#